data_80970ea049cfb8ab497b574dff44daaf
#
_entry.id   80970ea049cfb8ab497b574dff44daaf
#
_cell.length_a   1.000
_cell.length_b   1.000
_cell.length_c   1.000
_cell.angle_alpha   90.00
_cell.angle_beta   90.00
_cell.angle_gamma   90.00
#
_symmetry.space_group_name_H-M   'P 1'
#
loop_
_entity.id
_entity.type
_entity.pdbx_description
1 polymer ?
#
loop_
_entity_poly.entity_id
_entity_poly.type
_entity_poly.pdbx_seq_one_letter_code
_entity_poly.pdbx_strand_id
1 'polypeptide(L)'
;MRLLVCLRHAQGECPCRLVMGVHHITWIATSSGLCDAKVLADAMCWLVGDGDAVSIEESQSHHGTTIHLIEAGFKRSGKATKSLARLGPDALNLLMAEISERLTDENELHIRLDLLELIAGRIRVTKPGRRSTIKGKTKFEVYPGDDKTTVAIDTLFHAREEALRLNYPEDASIGRQ
;
A
#
# COMPACT_ATOMS: atom_id res chain seq x y z
N MET A 1 18.71 -28.84 23.83
CA MET A 1 17.66 -28.69 24.87
C MET A 1 17.56 -27.20 25.17
N ARG A 2 16.71 -26.45 24.44
CA ARG A 2 16.42 -25.04 24.67
C ARG A 2 14.94 -24.91 25.01
N LEU A 3 14.68 -24.53 26.25
CA LEU A 3 13.33 -24.29 26.80
C LEU A 3 12.71 -23.09 26.06
N LEU A 4 11.57 -23.34 25.43
CA LEU A 4 10.60 -22.30 25.07
C LEU A 4 9.91 -21.83 26.36
N VAL A 5 10.22 -20.63 26.80
CA VAL A 5 9.43 -19.95 27.84
C VAL A 5 8.22 -19.32 27.16
N CYS A 6 7.12 -20.04 27.19
CA CYS A 6 5.81 -19.52 26.84
C CYS A 6 5.29 -18.75 28.07
N LEU A 7 5.40 -17.43 28.06
CA LEU A 7 4.74 -16.58 29.05
C LEU A 7 3.23 -16.64 28.85
N ARG A 8 2.57 -17.42 29.71
CA ARG A 8 1.12 -17.44 29.88
C ARG A 8 0.66 -16.06 30.37
N HIS A 9 0.01 -15.30 29.48
CA HIS A 9 -0.95 -14.28 29.91
C HIS A 9 -2.35 -14.89 29.84
N ALA A 10 -3.04 -14.73 30.95
CA ALA A 10 -4.34 -15.29 31.22
C ALA A 10 -5.43 -14.71 30.30
N GLN A 11 -6.35 -15.58 29.89
CA GLN A 11 -7.70 -15.33 29.41
C GLN A 11 -7.83 -14.56 28.09
N GLY A 12 -8.10 -15.28 27.06
CA GLY A 12 -8.58 -14.79 25.77
C GLY A 12 -7.87 -15.47 24.63
N GLU A 13 -8.52 -16.46 24.09
CA GLU A 13 -8.37 -17.10 22.80
C GLU A 13 -7.27 -16.49 21.93
N CYS A 14 -6.22 -17.25 21.72
CA CYS A 14 -5.32 -17.05 20.59
C CYS A 14 -6.06 -17.59 19.36
N PRO A 15 -6.81 -16.79 18.60
CA PRO A 15 -7.25 -17.26 17.33
C PRO A 15 -5.99 -17.27 16.46
N CYS A 16 -5.53 -18.44 16.08
CA CYS A 16 -4.86 -18.62 14.81
C CYS A 16 -5.90 -18.27 13.73
N ARG A 17 -6.37 -17.02 13.75
CA ARG A 17 -7.18 -16.48 12.68
C ARG A 17 -6.25 -16.43 11.48
N LEU A 18 -6.56 -17.24 10.49
CA LEU A 18 -5.91 -17.16 9.19
C LEU A 18 -5.92 -15.68 8.83
N VAL A 19 -4.75 -15.06 8.79
CA VAL A 19 -4.65 -13.66 8.40
C VAL A 19 -5.16 -13.59 6.97
N MET A 20 -6.37 -13.08 6.84
CA MET A 20 -7.05 -12.96 5.57
C MET A 20 -6.28 -11.94 4.76
N GLY A 21 -5.85 -12.36 3.58
CA GLY A 21 -4.90 -11.62 2.80
C GLY A 21 -5.50 -10.44 2.03
N VAL A 22 -4.63 -9.68 1.44
CA VAL A 22 -4.98 -8.73 0.38
C VAL A 22 -5.46 -9.53 -0.82
N HIS A 23 -6.69 -9.29 -1.30
CA HIS A 23 -7.20 -9.92 -2.51
C HIS A 23 -6.45 -9.41 -3.74
N HIS A 24 -6.37 -8.09 -3.88
CA HIS A 24 -5.55 -7.44 -4.91
C HIS A 24 -5.13 -6.04 -4.47
N ILE A 25 -4.06 -5.56 -5.06
CA ILE A 25 -3.59 -4.18 -4.91
C ILE A 25 -3.31 -3.59 -6.29
N THR A 26 -3.72 -2.35 -6.50
CA THR A 26 -3.48 -1.60 -7.73
C THR A 26 -2.96 -0.22 -7.39
N TRP A 27 -1.94 0.21 -8.11
CA TRP A 27 -1.36 1.54 -8.04
C TRP A 27 -1.52 2.23 -9.39
N ILE A 28 -1.96 3.46 -9.39
CA ILE A 28 -2.20 4.26 -10.60
C ILE A 28 -1.53 5.62 -10.44
N ALA A 29 -0.67 5.95 -11.38
CA ALA A 29 -0.09 7.27 -11.55
C ALA A 29 -0.49 7.83 -12.92
N THR A 30 -0.76 9.14 -12.99
CA THR A 30 -1.05 9.81 -14.24
C THR A 30 0.02 10.87 -14.46
N SER A 31 0.69 10.81 -15.61
CA SER A 31 1.66 11.80 -16.06
C SER A 31 1.01 12.71 -17.09
N SER A 32 1.16 14.02 -16.93
CA SER A 32 0.92 14.97 -18.03
C SER A 32 2.16 15.04 -18.91
N GLY A 33 2.03 15.51 -20.16
CA GLY A 33 3.12 15.55 -21.14
C GLY A 33 4.39 16.34 -20.78
N LEU A 34 4.42 16.93 -19.58
CA LEU A 34 5.60 17.60 -19.01
C LEU A 34 6.44 16.69 -18.10
N CYS A 35 5.93 15.51 -17.76
CA CYS A 35 6.60 14.56 -16.86
C CYS A 35 7.05 13.34 -17.65
N ASP A 36 8.29 12.91 -17.48
CA ASP A 36 8.81 11.72 -18.15
C ASP A 36 8.10 10.46 -17.57
N ALA A 37 7.31 9.80 -18.43
CA ALA A 37 6.59 8.59 -18.07
C ALA A 37 7.50 7.46 -17.62
N LYS A 38 8.75 7.42 -18.13
CA LYS A 38 9.72 6.41 -17.75
C LYS A 38 10.19 6.58 -16.31
N VAL A 39 10.44 7.82 -15.89
CA VAL A 39 10.81 8.12 -14.48
C VAL A 39 9.69 7.69 -13.52
N LEU A 40 8.43 7.93 -13.92
CA LEU A 40 7.29 7.47 -13.13
C LEU A 40 7.18 5.95 -13.09
N ALA A 41 7.39 5.29 -14.23
CA ALA A 41 7.36 3.83 -14.30
C ALA A 41 8.48 3.21 -13.44
N ASP A 42 9.68 3.77 -13.47
CA ASP A 42 10.81 3.33 -12.64
C ASP A 42 10.48 3.50 -11.13
N ALA A 43 9.87 4.62 -10.75
CA ALA A 43 9.41 4.83 -9.38
C ALA A 43 8.30 3.85 -8.97
N MET A 44 7.38 3.51 -9.88
CA MET A 44 6.36 2.50 -9.65
C MET A 44 6.96 1.08 -9.55
N CYS A 45 7.94 0.74 -10.39
CA CYS A 45 8.70 -0.52 -10.29
C CYS A 45 9.37 -0.63 -8.92
N TRP A 46 9.98 0.47 -8.46
CA TRP A 46 10.57 0.51 -7.12
C TRP A 46 9.52 0.32 -6.03
N LEU A 47 8.36 0.97 -6.10
CA LEU A 47 7.27 0.85 -5.14
C LEU A 47 6.76 -0.58 -5.04
N VAL A 48 6.48 -1.23 -6.17
CA VAL A 48 5.88 -2.57 -6.17
C VAL A 48 6.90 -3.69 -6.05
N GLY A 49 8.16 -3.43 -6.38
CA GLY A 49 9.26 -4.41 -6.34
C GLY A 49 9.23 -5.46 -7.45
N ASP A 50 8.49 -5.22 -8.51
CA ASP A 50 8.33 -6.14 -9.65
C ASP A 50 8.07 -5.31 -10.93
N GLY A 51 9.06 -5.24 -11.80
CA GLY A 51 8.96 -4.45 -13.04
C GLY A 51 7.94 -5.01 -14.03
N ASP A 52 7.70 -6.32 -14.02
CA ASP A 52 6.74 -6.97 -14.91
C ASP A 52 5.28 -6.65 -14.53
N ALA A 53 5.08 -6.11 -13.32
CA ALA A 53 3.75 -5.70 -12.84
C ALA A 53 3.37 -4.28 -13.27
N VAL A 54 4.26 -3.54 -13.93
CA VAL A 54 4.04 -2.13 -14.33
C VAL A 54 3.74 -2.07 -15.81
N SER A 55 2.65 -1.40 -16.17
CA SER A 55 2.25 -1.08 -17.54
C SER A 55 2.17 0.42 -17.74
N ILE A 56 2.45 0.87 -18.96
CA ILE A 56 2.30 2.25 -19.38
C ILE A 56 1.32 2.27 -20.55
N GLU A 57 0.26 3.04 -20.42
CA GLU A 57 -0.71 3.27 -21.48
C GLU A 57 -0.70 4.75 -21.86
N GLU A 58 -0.68 5.03 -23.17
CA GLU A 58 -0.80 6.38 -23.69
C GLU A 58 -2.27 6.68 -23.97
N SER A 59 -2.72 7.84 -23.52
CA SER A 59 -4.08 8.35 -23.73
C SER A 59 -4.03 9.82 -24.08
N GLN A 60 -5.11 10.36 -24.60
CA GLN A 60 -5.26 11.80 -24.84
C GLN A 60 -6.24 12.41 -23.86
N SER A 61 -5.85 13.57 -23.31
CA SER A 61 -6.76 14.38 -22.51
C SER A 61 -7.88 14.97 -23.36
N HIS A 62 -8.95 15.42 -22.72
CA HIS A 62 -10.04 16.14 -23.38
C HIS A 62 -9.57 17.36 -24.21
N HIS A 63 -8.40 17.90 -23.92
CA HIS A 63 -7.77 19.04 -24.63
C HIS A 63 -6.71 18.61 -25.65
N GLY A 64 -6.63 17.30 -25.99
CA GLY A 64 -5.69 16.77 -26.97
C GLY A 64 -4.25 16.64 -26.47
N THR A 65 -3.98 16.88 -25.19
CA THR A 65 -2.66 16.67 -24.59
C THR A 65 -2.43 15.20 -24.33
N THR A 66 -1.27 14.68 -24.71
CA THR A 66 -0.88 13.30 -24.38
C THR A 66 -0.74 13.12 -22.87
N ILE A 67 -1.37 12.08 -22.35
CA ILE A 67 -1.31 11.66 -20.96
C ILE A 67 -0.81 10.21 -20.94
N HIS A 68 0.11 9.90 -20.02
CA HIS A 68 0.49 8.53 -19.77
C HIS A 68 -0.17 8.06 -18.46
N LEU A 69 -0.85 6.93 -18.55
CA LEU A 69 -1.38 6.21 -17.41
C LEU A 69 -0.40 5.09 -17.08
N ILE A 70 0.19 5.16 -15.91
CA ILE A 70 1.09 4.13 -15.39
C ILE A 70 0.33 3.33 -14.33
N GLU A 71 0.16 2.05 -14.57
CA GLU A 71 -0.54 1.16 -13.66
C GLU A 71 0.39 0.04 -13.21
N ALA A 72 0.32 -0.30 -11.92
CA ALA A 72 1.00 -1.45 -11.35
C ALA A 72 0.07 -2.19 -10.41
N GLY A 73 0.04 -3.53 -10.49
CA GLY A 73 -0.87 -4.27 -9.62
C GLY A 73 -0.60 -5.76 -9.52
N PHE A 74 -1.10 -6.32 -8.42
CA PHE A 74 -1.04 -7.75 -8.15
C PHE A 74 -2.43 -8.29 -7.79
N LYS A 75 -2.81 -9.36 -8.49
CA LYS A 75 -4.03 -10.13 -8.22
C LYS A 75 -3.79 -11.34 -7.31
N ARG A 76 -2.53 -11.64 -6.96
CA ARG A 76 -2.15 -12.75 -6.09
C ARG A 76 -1.87 -12.24 -4.69
N SER A 77 -2.56 -12.78 -3.71
CA SER A 77 -2.50 -12.37 -2.30
C SER A 77 -1.06 -12.22 -1.77
N GLY A 78 -0.18 -13.18 -1.98
CA GLY A 78 1.21 -13.11 -1.49
C GLY A 78 2.04 -11.97 -2.08
N LYS A 79 1.90 -11.68 -3.41
CA LYS A 79 2.57 -10.53 -4.03
C LYS A 79 1.93 -9.21 -3.61
N ALA A 80 0.61 -9.19 -3.47
CA ALA A 80 -0.12 -8.00 -3.03
C ALA A 80 0.24 -7.61 -1.58
N THR A 81 0.34 -8.57 -0.67
CA THR A 81 0.79 -8.33 0.71
C THR A 81 2.23 -7.82 0.76
N LYS A 82 3.14 -8.38 -0.04
CA LYS A 82 4.52 -7.88 -0.14
C LYS A 82 4.59 -6.46 -0.68
N SER A 83 3.79 -6.14 -1.70
CA SER A 83 3.69 -4.78 -2.23
C SER A 83 3.18 -3.80 -1.17
N LEU A 84 2.22 -4.22 -0.35
CA LEU A 84 1.72 -3.42 0.76
C LEU A 84 2.80 -3.21 1.84
N ALA A 85 3.55 -4.25 2.19
CA ALA A 85 4.66 -4.17 3.15
C ALA A 85 5.77 -3.21 2.72
N ARG A 86 5.97 -3.01 1.41
CA ARG A 86 6.96 -2.05 0.88
C ARG A 86 6.65 -0.60 1.20
N LEU A 87 5.43 -0.28 1.66
CA LEU A 87 5.11 1.05 2.17
C LEU A 87 5.92 1.43 3.41
N GLY A 88 6.46 0.44 4.12
CA GLY A 88 7.20 0.65 5.35
C GLY A 88 6.32 0.78 6.58
N PRO A 89 6.90 0.61 7.78
CA PRO A 89 6.14 0.54 9.03
C PRO A 89 5.40 1.84 9.37
N ASP A 90 6.00 3.00 9.10
CA ASP A 90 5.39 4.29 9.44
C ASP A 90 4.16 4.60 8.59
N ALA A 91 4.24 4.37 7.26
CA ALA A 91 3.11 4.54 6.39
C ALA A 91 1.95 3.59 6.74
N LEU A 92 2.27 2.34 7.09
CA LEU A 92 1.28 1.35 7.52
C LEU A 92 0.63 1.72 8.86
N ASN A 93 1.40 2.25 9.82
CA ASN A 93 0.85 2.78 11.08
C ASN A 93 -0.13 3.93 10.83
N LEU A 94 0.24 4.87 9.93
CA LEU A 94 -0.65 5.97 9.57
C LEU A 94 -1.94 5.48 8.90
N LEU A 95 -1.85 4.50 7.99
CA LEU A 95 -3.02 3.93 7.34
C LEU A 95 -3.95 3.21 8.34
N MET A 96 -3.41 2.53 9.35
CA MET A 96 -4.21 1.94 10.43
C MET A 96 -4.90 3.02 11.28
N ALA A 97 -4.20 4.11 11.59
CA ALA A 97 -4.77 5.22 12.36
C ALA A 97 -5.91 5.94 11.60
N GLU A 98 -5.83 6.03 10.27
CA GLU A 98 -6.82 6.70 9.42
C GLU A 98 -7.77 5.70 8.71
N ILE A 99 -7.90 4.47 9.21
CA ILE A 99 -8.63 3.39 8.53
C ILE A 99 -10.09 3.75 8.25
N SER A 100 -10.76 4.41 9.20
CA SER A 100 -12.17 4.80 9.09
C SER A 100 -12.43 5.83 7.98
N GLU A 101 -11.43 6.65 7.63
CA GLU A 101 -11.53 7.65 6.58
C GLU A 101 -11.21 7.08 5.18
N ARG A 102 -10.51 5.94 5.14
CA ARG A 102 -9.91 5.39 3.92
C ARG A 102 -10.54 4.09 3.44
N LEU A 103 -11.21 3.36 4.36
CA LEU A 103 -11.84 2.07 4.04
C LEU A 103 -13.28 2.30 3.56
N THR A 104 -13.60 1.79 2.37
CA THR A 104 -14.94 1.86 1.80
C THR A 104 -15.83 0.70 2.25
N ASP A 105 -17.12 0.81 1.93
CA ASP A 105 -18.09 -0.29 2.17
C ASP A 105 -17.82 -1.52 1.33
N GLU A 106 -17.08 -1.37 0.24
CA GLU A 106 -16.66 -2.44 -0.67
C GLU A 106 -15.37 -3.17 -0.23
N ASN A 107 -14.92 -2.97 1.01
CA ASN A 107 -13.69 -3.53 1.58
C ASN A 107 -12.42 -3.06 0.85
N GLU A 108 -12.45 -1.83 0.32
CA GLU A 108 -11.34 -1.24 -0.42
C GLU A 108 -10.69 -0.12 0.38
N LEU A 109 -9.39 -0.23 0.60
CA LEU A 109 -8.58 0.81 1.23
C LEU A 109 -7.99 1.72 0.16
N HIS A 110 -8.30 2.99 0.25
CA HIS A 110 -7.73 4.02 -0.62
C HIS A 110 -6.46 4.62 -0.02
N ILE A 111 -5.37 4.52 -0.77
CA ILE A 111 -4.06 5.03 -0.39
C ILE A 111 -3.68 6.14 -1.38
N ARG A 112 -3.05 7.19 -0.90
CA ARG A 112 -2.45 8.21 -1.75
C ARG A 112 -1.02 8.45 -1.30
N LEU A 113 -0.10 8.40 -2.28
CA LEU A 113 1.31 8.70 -2.05
C LEU A 113 1.68 9.98 -2.80
N ASP A 114 2.57 10.77 -2.22
CA ASP A 114 3.13 11.94 -2.89
C ASP A 114 4.05 11.47 -4.03
N LEU A 115 3.79 11.96 -5.24
CA LEU A 115 4.50 11.53 -6.42
C LEU A 115 5.96 11.98 -6.42
N LEU A 116 6.23 13.20 -5.98
CA LEU A 116 7.59 13.73 -5.97
C LEU A 116 8.46 13.02 -4.93
N GLU A 117 7.89 12.70 -3.77
CA GLU A 117 8.57 11.91 -2.75
C GLU A 117 8.87 10.51 -3.26
N LEU A 118 7.94 9.87 -3.97
CA LEU A 118 8.18 8.55 -4.53
C LEU A 118 9.29 8.55 -5.58
N ILE A 119 9.33 9.55 -6.48
CA ILE A 119 10.42 9.73 -7.45
C ILE A 119 11.77 9.91 -6.74
N ALA A 120 11.75 10.55 -5.58
CA ALA A 120 12.95 10.72 -4.74
C ALA A 120 13.29 9.47 -3.90
N GLY A 121 12.59 8.34 -4.10
CA GLY A 121 12.83 7.08 -3.37
C GLY A 121 12.29 7.07 -1.94
N ARG A 122 11.32 7.92 -1.63
CA ARG A 122 10.67 7.98 -0.32
C ARG A 122 9.18 7.73 -0.42
N ILE A 123 8.62 7.10 0.60
CA ILE A 123 7.17 6.85 0.69
C ILE A 123 6.55 7.85 1.65
N ARG A 124 5.64 8.66 1.14
CA ARG A 124 4.88 9.62 1.94
C ARG A 124 3.40 9.50 1.63
N VAL A 125 2.64 9.05 2.63
CA VAL A 125 1.17 9.02 2.55
C VAL A 125 0.64 10.45 2.63
N THR A 126 -0.31 10.78 1.76
CA THR A 126 -0.90 12.13 1.68
C THR A 126 -2.42 12.06 1.59
N LYS A 127 -3.06 13.21 1.76
CA LYS A 127 -4.51 13.40 1.55
C LYS A 127 -4.77 13.97 0.15
N PRO A 128 -5.99 13.88 -0.38
CA PRO A 128 -6.36 14.54 -1.64
C PRO A 128 -6.08 16.04 -1.58
N GLY A 129 -5.42 16.58 -2.60
CA GLY A 129 -5.04 17.98 -2.63
C GLY A 129 -4.53 18.42 -4.01
N ARG A 130 -3.81 19.55 -4.04
CA ARG A 130 -3.26 20.14 -5.27
C ARG A 130 -2.02 19.44 -5.81
N ARG A 131 -1.38 18.58 -5.03
CA ARG A 131 -0.15 17.88 -5.44
C ARG A 131 -0.48 16.66 -6.30
N SER A 132 0.40 16.34 -7.22
CA SER A 132 0.33 15.12 -7.99
C SER A 132 0.53 13.92 -7.06
N THR A 133 -0.37 12.96 -7.13
CA THR A 133 -0.37 11.80 -6.25
C THR A 133 -0.52 10.51 -7.02
N ILE A 134 0.09 9.45 -6.49
CA ILE A 134 -0.18 8.09 -6.90
C ILE A 134 -1.37 7.59 -6.10
N LYS A 135 -2.33 6.99 -6.78
CA LYS A 135 -3.52 6.40 -6.18
C LYS A 135 -3.29 4.90 -5.99
N GLY A 136 -3.37 4.45 -4.76
CA GLY A 136 -3.37 3.04 -4.40
C GLY A 136 -4.77 2.59 -4.02
N LYS A 137 -5.12 1.38 -4.41
CA LYS A 137 -6.37 0.72 -4.06
C LYS A 137 -6.05 -0.71 -3.65
N THR A 138 -6.37 -1.04 -2.42
CA THR A 138 -6.16 -2.38 -1.86
C THR A 138 -7.49 -2.98 -1.47
N LYS A 139 -7.85 -4.12 -2.04
CA LYS A 139 -9.05 -4.85 -1.66
C LYS A 139 -8.72 -5.97 -0.71
N PHE A 140 -9.46 -6.03 0.41
CA PHE A 140 -9.32 -7.09 1.41
C PHE A 140 -10.33 -8.21 1.15
N GLU A 141 -9.91 -9.44 1.51
CA GLU A 141 -10.81 -10.58 1.59
C GLU A 141 -11.55 -10.54 2.92
N VAL A 142 -12.85 -10.26 2.89
CA VAL A 142 -13.71 -10.24 4.08
C VAL A 142 -14.79 -11.29 3.88
N TYR A 143 -14.88 -12.28 4.80
CA TYR A 143 -15.91 -13.31 4.73
C TYR A 143 -17.18 -12.89 5.46
N PRO A 144 -18.32 -13.50 5.12
CA PRO A 144 -19.58 -13.24 5.81
C PRO A 144 -19.45 -13.46 7.32
N GLY A 145 -19.76 -12.42 8.09
CA GLY A 145 -19.68 -12.43 9.56
C GLY A 145 -18.42 -11.79 10.14
N ASP A 146 -17.42 -11.46 9.31
CA ASP A 146 -16.24 -10.72 9.77
C ASP A 146 -16.47 -9.21 9.70
N ASP A 147 -15.89 -8.49 10.66
CA ASP A 147 -15.86 -7.03 10.60
C ASP A 147 -14.75 -6.56 9.66
N LYS A 148 -15.13 -5.81 8.62
CA LYS A 148 -14.20 -5.30 7.59
C LYS A 148 -13.06 -4.47 8.15
N THR A 149 -13.34 -3.67 9.19
CA THR A 149 -12.35 -2.79 9.80
C THR A 149 -11.28 -3.61 10.54
N THR A 150 -11.71 -4.61 11.29
CA THR A 150 -10.82 -5.52 11.99
C THR A 150 -9.94 -6.29 10.99
N VAL A 151 -10.54 -6.85 9.92
CA VAL A 151 -9.78 -7.57 8.87
C VAL A 151 -8.74 -6.65 8.21
N ALA A 152 -9.11 -5.41 7.92
CA ALA A 152 -8.19 -4.45 7.31
C ALA A 152 -7.03 -4.10 8.25
N ILE A 153 -7.30 -3.82 9.53
CA ILE A 153 -6.28 -3.52 10.54
C ILE A 153 -5.34 -4.72 10.73
N ASP A 154 -5.86 -5.94 10.87
CA ASP A 154 -5.05 -7.15 11.04
C ASP A 154 -4.13 -7.38 9.83
N THR A 155 -4.66 -7.14 8.62
CA THR A 155 -3.88 -7.28 7.38
C THR A 155 -2.78 -6.22 7.28
N LEU A 156 -3.06 -4.96 7.63
CA LEU A 156 -2.07 -3.89 7.67
C LEU A 156 -1.01 -4.14 8.74
N PHE A 157 -1.43 -4.63 9.91
CA PHE A 157 -0.52 -5.01 10.98
C PHE A 157 0.44 -6.13 10.53
N HIS A 158 -0.09 -7.17 9.87
CA HIS A 158 0.74 -8.23 9.32
C HIS A 158 1.73 -7.73 8.25
N ALA A 159 1.27 -6.84 7.35
CA ALA A 159 2.14 -6.21 6.37
C ALA A 159 3.24 -5.38 7.04
N ARG A 160 2.95 -4.71 8.16
CA ARG A 160 3.92 -3.96 8.96
C ARG A 160 4.99 -4.88 9.59
N GLU A 161 4.57 -6.00 10.18
CA GLU A 161 5.51 -6.98 10.73
C GLU A 161 6.44 -7.55 9.63
N GLU A 162 5.89 -7.78 8.44
CA GLU A 162 6.67 -8.19 7.28
C GLU A 162 7.64 -7.08 6.83
N ALA A 163 7.21 -5.81 6.84
CA ALA A 163 8.07 -4.67 6.53
C ALA A 163 9.25 -4.56 7.50
N LEU A 164 9.01 -4.71 8.80
CA LEU A 164 10.05 -4.73 9.83
C LEU A 164 11.00 -5.92 9.64
N ARG A 165 10.48 -7.10 9.34
CA ARG A 165 11.27 -8.30 9.10
C ARG A 165 12.20 -8.16 7.89
N LEU A 166 11.74 -7.51 6.83
CA LEU A 166 12.49 -7.27 5.60
C LEU A 166 13.34 -6.00 5.63
N ASN A 167 13.31 -5.29 6.76
CA ASN A 167 14.06 -4.05 6.98
C ASN A 167 13.78 -2.99 5.90
N TYR A 168 12.51 -2.87 5.49
CA TYR A 168 12.10 -1.77 4.62
C TYR A 168 12.26 -0.43 5.36
N PRO A 169 12.71 0.62 4.65
CA PRO A 169 13.06 1.87 5.31
C PRO A 169 11.87 2.45 6.07
N GLU A 170 12.13 2.84 7.31
CA GLU A 170 11.28 3.76 8.05
C GLU A 170 11.35 5.11 7.34
N ASP A 171 10.19 5.74 7.10
CA ASP A 171 10.19 7.05 6.46
C ASP A 171 10.67 8.10 7.46
N ALA A 172 11.93 8.51 7.32
CA ALA A 172 12.54 9.55 8.14
C ALA A 172 11.87 10.94 7.94
N SER A 173 10.83 11.06 7.17
CA SER A 173 10.19 12.32 6.78
C SER A 173 8.90 12.66 7.52
N ILE A 174 8.41 11.84 8.45
CA ILE A 174 7.35 12.23 9.38
C ILE A 174 7.98 13.06 10.50
N GLY A 175 8.30 14.27 10.21
CA GLY A 175 8.78 15.08 11.30
C GLY A 175 9.27 16.44 10.90
N ARG A 176 8.58 17.36 11.39
CA ARG A 176 8.88 18.78 11.58
C ARG A 176 8.32 19.70 10.51
N GLN A 177 7.12 20.09 10.81
CA GLN A 177 6.78 21.51 10.76
C GLN A 177 6.69 22.03 12.17
#